data_a9186ed23df36cd457e61a3605ca1aa2
#
_entry.id   a9186ed23df36cd457e61a3605ca1aa2
#
_cell.length_a   1.000
_cell.length_b   1.000
_cell.length_c   1.000
_cell.angle_alpha   90.00
_cell.angle_beta   90.00
_cell.angle_gamma   90.00
#
_symmetry.space_group_name_H-M   'P 1'
#
loop_
_entity.id
_entity.type
_entity.pdbx_description
1 polymer ?
#
loop_
_entity_poly.entity_id
_entity_poly.type
_entity_poly.pdbx_seq_one_letter_code
_entity_poly.pdbx_strand_id
1 'polypeptide(L)'
;MAVTAIAAGLAATTGRDAGGVLLTAAAVLAGQLSVGWLNDLVDANRDARVRRRGKPVAAGEVSRRTALIAVLASAPAAVVLSLPFGAAATAVHFVALASAWAYDLGVKAGPLSVLPYAVSFGLLPAFVALGGAGPPPARLMLAAALLGSAAHFVNALPDLADDAATGVRGLPHRLGAAKSTAAAALLVLTASAVLAGVSSWVVLPLAAAVLGAGLLLGRRPGSRTAFHAVVLVALLDVAMLLSTGIQPS
;
A
#
# COMPACT_ATOMS: atom_id res chain seq x y z
N MET A 1 -5.44 4.52 7.09
CA MET A 1 -6.78 5.04 6.72
C MET A 1 -7.05 4.95 5.21
N ALA A 2 -6.13 5.35 4.30
CA ALA A 2 -6.37 5.30 2.85
C ALA A 2 -6.72 3.89 2.33
N VAL A 3 -5.94 2.86 2.71
CA VAL A 3 -6.18 1.47 2.29
C VAL A 3 -7.55 0.96 2.76
N THR A 4 -7.97 1.32 3.98
CA THR A 4 -9.30 1.00 4.51
C THR A 4 -10.41 1.63 3.68
N ALA A 5 -10.25 2.91 3.30
CA ALA A 5 -11.21 3.61 2.45
C ALA A 5 -11.31 2.98 1.04
N ILE A 6 -10.16 2.60 0.45
CA ILE A 6 -10.12 1.89 -0.83
C ILE A 6 -10.84 0.53 -0.72
N ALA A 7 -10.58 -0.24 0.33
CA ALA A 7 -11.24 -1.51 0.55
C ALA A 7 -12.77 -1.37 0.72
N ALA A 8 -13.22 -0.37 1.48
CA ALA A 8 -14.63 -0.05 1.63
C ALA A 8 -15.27 0.36 0.30
N GLY A 9 -14.60 1.22 -0.47
CA GLY A 9 -15.03 1.62 -1.80
C GLY A 9 -15.17 0.44 -2.76
N LEU A 10 -14.16 -0.45 -2.81
CA LEU A 10 -14.24 -1.67 -3.60
C LEU A 10 -15.37 -2.60 -3.11
N ALA A 11 -15.56 -2.74 -1.80
CA ALA A 11 -16.64 -3.56 -1.25
C ALA A 11 -18.03 -3.02 -1.64
N ALA A 12 -18.20 -1.71 -1.67
CA ALA A 12 -19.45 -1.09 -2.13
C ALA A 12 -19.76 -1.41 -3.60
N THR A 13 -18.74 -1.61 -4.44
CA THR A 13 -18.95 -1.97 -5.87
C THR A 13 -19.35 -3.43 -6.07
N THR A 14 -19.23 -4.29 -5.05
CA THR A 14 -19.62 -5.72 -5.14
C THR A 14 -21.09 -5.99 -4.84
N GLY A 15 -21.90 -4.96 -4.64
CA GLY A 15 -23.30 -5.11 -4.26
C GLY A 15 -23.55 -5.50 -2.79
N ARG A 16 -22.52 -5.42 -1.93
CA ARG A 16 -22.68 -5.65 -0.49
C ARG A 16 -23.56 -4.59 0.14
N ASP A 17 -24.32 -5.00 1.14
CA ASP A 17 -25.03 -4.09 2.03
C ASP A 17 -24.05 -3.24 2.89
N ALA A 18 -24.57 -2.24 3.56
CA ALA A 18 -23.77 -1.38 4.42
C ALA A 18 -23.01 -2.14 5.52
N GLY A 19 -23.63 -3.21 6.07
CA GLY A 19 -23.00 -4.08 7.08
C GLY A 19 -21.78 -4.79 6.53
N GLY A 20 -21.88 -5.38 5.33
CA GLY A 20 -20.75 -6.04 4.65
C GLY A 20 -19.62 -5.07 4.27
N VAL A 21 -19.95 -3.85 3.85
CA VAL A 21 -18.95 -2.80 3.57
C VAL A 21 -18.23 -2.40 4.85
N LEU A 22 -18.96 -2.16 5.95
CA LEU A 22 -18.39 -1.79 7.24
C LEU A 22 -17.51 -2.91 7.80
N LEU A 23 -17.95 -4.17 7.69
CA LEU A 23 -17.15 -5.31 8.13
C LEU A 23 -15.86 -5.47 7.33
N THR A 24 -15.90 -5.24 6.00
CA THR A 24 -14.71 -5.22 5.16
C THR A 24 -13.75 -4.12 5.62
N ALA A 25 -14.27 -2.91 5.84
CA ALA A 25 -13.47 -1.78 6.34
C ALA A 25 -12.86 -2.09 7.71
N ALA A 26 -13.62 -2.70 8.63
CA ALA A 26 -13.16 -3.07 9.97
C ALA A 26 -12.05 -4.13 9.91
N ALA A 27 -12.19 -5.16 9.08
CA ALA A 27 -11.18 -6.20 8.90
C ALA A 27 -9.87 -5.61 8.37
N VAL A 28 -9.95 -4.77 7.32
CA VAL A 28 -8.76 -4.11 6.75
C VAL A 28 -8.16 -3.10 7.73
N LEU A 29 -8.97 -2.33 8.45
CA LEU A 29 -8.50 -1.40 9.48
C LEU A 29 -7.72 -2.12 10.58
N ALA A 30 -8.27 -3.22 11.11
CA ALA A 30 -7.58 -4.03 12.11
C ALA A 30 -6.23 -4.54 11.58
N GLY A 31 -6.19 -5.00 10.32
CA GLY A 31 -4.94 -5.37 9.65
C GLY A 31 -3.95 -4.22 9.56
N GLN A 32 -4.37 -3.05 9.11
CA GLN A 32 -3.53 -1.86 9.02
C GLN A 32 -3.00 -1.41 10.40
N LEU A 33 -3.82 -1.51 11.44
CA LEU A 33 -3.40 -1.24 12.81
C LEU A 33 -2.33 -2.23 13.28
N SER A 34 -2.49 -3.53 12.99
CA SER A 34 -1.50 -4.55 13.35
C SER A 34 -0.15 -4.29 12.69
N VAL A 35 -0.14 -3.94 11.39
CA VAL A 35 1.08 -3.60 10.64
C VAL A 35 1.72 -2.32 11.21
N GLY A 36 0.92 -1.27 11.44
CA GLY A 36 1.44 -0.01 11.97
C GLY A 36 2.08 -0.16 13.37
N TRP A 37 1.41 -0.85 14.29
CA TRP A 37 1.94 -1.10 15.63
C TRP A 37 3.17 -2.01 15.61
N LEU A 38 3.18 -3.03 14.74
CA LEU A 38 4.35 -3.90 14.57
C LEU A 38 5.55 -3.10 14.03
N ASN A 39 5.33 -2.25 13.03
CA ASN A 39 6.37 -1.36 12.51
C ASN A 39 6.95 -0.47 13.61
N ASP A 40 6.10 0.22 14.39
CA ASP A 40 6.54 1.08 15.47
C ASP A 40 7.30 0.31 16.58
N LEU A 41 6.87 -0.90 16.87
CA LEU A 41 7.51 -1.75 17.89
C LEU A 41 8.90 -2.24 17.44
N VAL A 42 8.99 -2.75 16.21
CA VAL A 42 10.24 -3.28 15.63
C VAL A 42 11.26 -2.17 15.42
N ASP A 43 10.81 -1.02 14.92
CA ASP A 43 11.67 0.11 14.56
C ASP A 43 11.97 1.05 15.75
N ALA A 44 11.37 0.87 16.92
CA ALA A 44 11.44 1.80 18.04
C ALA A 44 12.87 2.27 18.40
N ASN A 45 13.84 1.35 18.46
CA ASN A 45 15.23 1.71 18.76
C ASN A 45 15.89 2.51 17.63
N ARG A 46 15.57 2.16 16.38
CA ARG A 46 16.09 2.82 15.19
C ARG A 46 15.52 4.24 15.09
N ASP A 47 14.21 4.36 15.18
CA ASP A 47 13.50 5.63 15.04
C ASP A 47 13.86 6.61 16.18
N ALA A 48 14.13 6.11 17.40
CA ALA A 48 14.65 6.91 18.51
C ALA A 48 16.05 7.49 18.23
N ARG A 49 16.95 6.73 17.57
CA ARG A 49 18.31 7.21 17.23
C ARG A 49 18.29 8.40 16.27
N VAL A 50 17.37 8.39 15.30
CA VAL A 50 17.22 9.47 14.29
C VAL A 50 16.14 10.48 14.69
N ARG A 51 15.55 10.37 15.87
CA ARG A 51 14.47 11.24 16.38
C ARG A 51 13.33 11.40 15.37
N ARG A 52 12.91 10.29 14.77
CA ARG A 52 11.86 10.28 13.73
C ARG A 52 10.56 10.80 14.29
N ARG A 53 9.96 11.81 13.61
CA ARG A 53 8.69 12.39 14.02
C ARG A 53 7.52 11.42 13.77
N GLY A 54 6.46 11.54 14.59
CA GLY A 54 5.23 10.74 14.43
C GLY A 54 5.39 9.27 14.80
N LYS A 55 6.39 8.91 15.63
CA LYS A 55 6.67 7.57 16.12
C LYS A 55 6.48 7.49 17.64
N PRO A 56 5.24 7.22 18.13
CA PRO A 56 4.89 7.35 19.54
C PRO A 56 5.68 6.35 20.44
N VAL A 57 6.00 5.15 19.94
CA VAL A 57 6.81 4.18 20.71
C VAL A 57 8.26 4.66 20.83
N ALA A 58 8.84 5.18 19.76
CA ALA A 58 10.20 5.73 19.75
C ALA A 58 10.33 7.00 20.59
N ALA A 59 9.27 7.83 20.63
CA ALA A 59 9.20 9.04 21.46
C ALA A 59 8.94 8.75 22.95
N GLY A 60 8.61 7.51 23.33
CA GLY A 60 8.25 7.15 24.69
C GLY A 60 6.83 7.55 25.10
N GLU A 61 6.03 8.09 24.19
CA GLU A 61 4.62 8.45 24.41
C GLU A 61 3.74 7.22 24.62
N VAL A 62 4.09 6.10 23.97
CA VAL A 62 3.42 4.79 24.10
C VAL A 62 4.44 3.74 24.51
N SER A 63 4.11 2.96 25.53
CA SER A 63 4.98 1.88 26.00
C SER A 63 5.09 0.75 24.97
N ARG A 64 6.23 0.07 24.92
CA ARG A 64 6.38 -1.14 24.07
C ARG A 64 5.37 -2.23 24.41
N ARG A 65 5.01 -2.35 25.70
CA ARG A 65 3.98 -3.28 26.14
C ARG A 65 2.62 -2.95 25.55
N THR A 66 2.25 -1.68 25.54
CA THR A 66 1.00 -1.21 24.93
C THR A 66 0.99 -1.48 23.42
N ALA A 67 2.08 -1.18 22.72
CA ALA A 67 2.21 -1.47 21.30
C ALA A 67 2.13 -2.97 21.00
N LEU A 68 2.76 -3.81 21.82
CA LEU A 68 2.66 -5.28 21.68
C LEU A 68 1.23 -5.77 21.90
N ILE A 69 0.53 -5.28 22.92
CA ILE A 69 -0.89 -5.62 23.15
C ILE A 69 -1.74 -5.19 21.95
N ALA A 70 -1.48 -4.00 21.38
CA ALA A 70 -2.20 -3.53 20.20
C ALA A 70 -1.97 -4.45 18.99
N VAL A 71 -0.75 -4.95 18.75
CA VAL A 71 -0.47 -5.95 17.71
C VAL A 71 -1.22 -7.24 17.98
N LEU A 72 -1.09 -7.79 19.22
CA LEU A 72 -1.72 -9.05 19.61
C LEU A 72 -3.24 -9.00 19.62
N ALA A 73 -3.86 -7.84 19.75
CA ALA A 73 -5.29 -7.65 19.63
C ALA A 73 -5.73 -7.45 18.17
N SER A 74 -5.04 -6.59 17.42
CA SER A 74 -5.46 -6.20 16.07
C SER A 74 -5.14 -7.25 14.99
N ALA A 75 -4.06 -8.02 15.13
CA ALA A 75 -3.71 -9.06 14.16
C ALA A 75 -4.75 -10.22 14.15
N PRO A 76 -5.12 -10.84 15.28
CA PRO A 76 -6.20 -11.82 15.30
C PRO A 76 -7.56 -11.21 14.94
N ALA A 77 -7.85 -9.96 15.37
CA ALA A 77 -9.09 -9.29 15.02
C ALA A 77 -9.26 -9.16 13.50
N ALA A 78 -8.19 -8.82 12.76
CA ALA A 78 -8.24 -8.76 11.30
C ALA A 78 -8.65 -10.10 10.67
N VAL A 79 -8.11 -11.22 11.19
CA VAL A 79 -8.45 -12.56 10.72
C VAL A 79 -9.88 -12.92 11.08
N VAL A 80 -10.29 -12.72 12.35
CA VAL A 80 -11.65 -13.03 12.84
C VAL A 80 -12.71 -12.24 12.07
N LEU A 81 -12.49 -10.95 11.84
CA LEU A 81 -13.40 -10.10 11.07
C LEU A 81 -13.45 -10.50 9.57
N SER A 82 -12.49 -11.28 9.09
CA SER A 82 -12.50 -11.81 7.72
C SER A 82 -13.26 -13.12 7.57
N LEU A 83 -13.47 -13.88 8.65
CA LEU A 83 -14.13 -15.20 8.61
C LEU A 83 -15.53 -15.19 7.97
N PRO A 84 -16.39 -14.18 8.21
CA PRO A 84 -17.71 -14.12 7.56
C PRO A 84 -17.67 -14.04 6.03
N PHE A 85 -16.52 -13.66 5.44
CA PHE A 85 -16.33 -13.61 3.98
C PHE A 85 -15.93 -14.96 3.38
N GLY A 86 -15.77 -16.01 4.20
CA GLY A 86 -15.42 -17.35 3.79
C GLY A 86 -13.91 -17.64 3.83
N ALA A 87 -13.58 -18.92 3.78
CA ALA A 87 -12.20 -19.40 3.97
C ALA A 87 -11.22 -18.86 2.94
N ALA A 88 -11.62 -18.78 1.67
CA ALA A 88 -10.75 -18.28 0.59
C ALA A 88 -10.42 -16.80 0.77
N ALA A 89 -11.42 -15.96 1.06
CA ALA A 89 -11.20 -14.53 1.32
C ALA A 89 -10.32 -14.33 2.57
N THR A 90 -10.58 -15.07 3.64
CA THR A 90 -9.79 -15.02 4.88
C THR A 90 -8.35 -15.42 4.63
N ALA A 91 -8.10 -16.51 3.88
CA ALA A 91 -6.74 -16.95 3.53
C ALA A 91 -5.99 -15.90 2.71
N VAL A 92 -6.65 -15.30 1.72
CA VAL A 92 -6.08 -14.23 0.89
C VAL A 92 -5.72 -13.00 1.75
N HIS A 93 -6.62 -12.57 2.65
CA HIS A 93 -6.33 -11.45 3.55
C HIS A 93 -5.18 -11.78 4.51
N PHE A 94 -5.14 -12.99 5.05
CA PHE A 94 -4.04 -13.45 5.91
C PHE A 94 -2.70 -13.41 5.17
N VAL A 95 -2.63 -13.91 3.92
CA VAL A 95 -1.40 -13.85 3.10
C VAL A 95 -0.96 -12.40 2.85
N ALA A 96 -1.91 -11.50 2.56
CA ALA A 96 -1.62 -10.08 2.40
C ALA A 96 -1.02 -9.47 3.68
N LEU A 97 -1.61 -9.78 4.85
CA LEU A 97 -1.10 -9.32 6.16
C LEU A 97 0.25 -9.94 6.51
N ALA A 98 0.41 -11.25 6.30
CA ALA A 98 1.67 -11.94 6.55
C ALA A 98 2.81 -11.34 5.72
N SER A 99 2.52 -10.96 4.47
CA SER A 99 3.46 -10.26 3.60
C SER A 99 3.85 -8.88 4.15
N ALA A 100 2.88 -8.10 4.66
CA ALA A 100 3.14 -6.80 5.28
C ALA A 100 3.93 -6.94 6.59
N TRP A 101 3.61 -7.93 7.44
CA TRP A 101 4.40 -8.22 8.64
C TRP A 101 5.83 -8.66 8.31
N ALA A 102 6.01 -9.50 7.27
CA ALA A 102 7.35 -9.90 6.80
C ALA A 102 8.19 -8.69 6.38
N TYR A 103 7.56 -7.68 5.73
CA TYR A 103 8.22 -6.42 5.43
C TYR A 103 8.80 -5.78 6.70
N ASP A 104 7.98 -5.61 7.73
CA ASP A 104 8.38 -4.98 8.98
C ASP A 104 9.42 -5.79 9.75
N LEU A 105 9.31 -7.12 9.72
CA LEU A 105 10.22 -8.05 10.40
C LEU A 105 11.59 -8.19 9.74
N GLY A 106 11.82 -7.57 8.57
CA GLY A 106 13.17 -7.51 8.00
C GLY A 106 13.27 -7.44 6.49
N VAL A 107 12.25 -7.83 5.72
CA VAL A 107 12.31 -7.82 4.25
C VAL A 107 12.57 -6.40 3.71
N LYS A 108 12.12 -5.36 4.45
CA LYS A 108 12.36 -3.93 4.12
C LYS A 108 13.84 -3.56 3.97
N ALA A 109 14.75 -4.28 4.63
CA ALA A 109 16.18 -4.05 4.55
C ALA A 109 16.86 -4.74 3.35
N GLY A 110 16.14 -5.57 2.61
CA GLY A 110 16.67 -6.37 1.51
C GLY A 110 16.30 -5.87 0.11
N PRO A 111 16.89 -6.47 -0.94
CA PRO A 111 16.60 -6.11 -2.33
C PRO A 111 15.16 -6.46 -2.75
N LEU A 112 14.50 -7.37 -2.05
CA LEU A 112 13.13 -7.80 -2.31
C LEU A 112 12.08 -6.96 -1.56
N SER A 113 12.46 -5.81 -1.00
CA SER A 113 11.60 -4.96 -0.18
C SER A 113 10.32 -4.46 -0.88
N VAL A 114 10.27 -4.49 -2.20
CA VAL A 114 9.07 -4.13 -2.99
C VAL A 114 8.02 -5.25 -2.99
N LEU A 115 8.42 -6.52 -2.87
CA LEU A 115 7.51 -7.66 -3.01
C LEU A 115 6.36 -7.67 -1.99
N PRO A 116 6.59 -7.38 -0.70
CA PRO A 116 5.50 -7.31 0.27
C PRO A 116 4.41 -6.30 -0.10
N TYR A 117 4.80 -5.15 -0.65
CA TYR A 117 3.83 -4.17 -1.15
C TYR A 117 3.04 -4.69 -2.35
N ALA A 118 3.74 -5.29 -3.34
CA ALA A 118 3.09 -5.88 -4.49
C ALA A 118 2.07 -6.96 -4.08
N VAL A 119 2.45 -7.85 -3.17
CA VAL A 119 1.57 -8.93 -2.66
C VAL A 119 0.40 -8.37 -1.87
N SER A 120 0.67 -7.52 -0.87
CA SER A 120 -0.39 -7.01 0.02
C SER A 120 -1.43 -6.19 -0.74
N PHE A 121 -0.99 -5.30 -1.63
CA PHE A 121 -1.90 -4.48 -2.42
C PHE A 121 -2.57 -5.27 -3.54
N GLY A 122 -1.84 -6.16 -4.22
CA GLY A 122 -2.39 -7.01 -5.28
C GLY A 122 -3.48 -7.97 -4.80
N LEU A 123 -3.37 -8.43 -3.55
CA LEU A 123 -4.37 -9.32 -2.94
C LEU A 123 -5.58 -8.59 -2.35
N LEU A 124 -5.54 -7.27 -2.17
CA LEU A 124 -6.66 -6.51 -1.62
C LEU A 124 -7.94 -6.63 -2.46
N PRO A 125 -7.92 -6.43 -3.80
CA PRO A 125 -9.09 -6.68 -4.63
C PRO A 125 -9.59 -8.12 -4.57
N ALA A 126 -8.68 -9.10 -4.45
CA ALA A 126 -9.04 -10.51 -4.32
C ALA A 126 -9.79 -10.80 -3.01
N PHE A 127 -9.30 -10.27 -1.88
CA PHE A 127 -9.99 -10.37 -0.58
C PHE A 127 -11.41 -9.83 -0.67
N VAL A 128 -11.55 -8.64 -1.25
CA VAL A 128 -12.86 -7.99 -1.37
C VAL A 128 -13.79 -8.80 -2.29
N ALA A 129 -13.33 -9.25 -3.45
CA ALA A 129 -14.16 -9.97 -4.41
C ALA A 129 -14.61 -11.34 -3.90
N LEU A 130 -13.67 -12.14 -3.38
CA LEU A 130 -13.96 -13.50 -2.87
C LEU A 130 -14.99 -13.51 -1.74
N GLY A 131 -15.13 -12.41 -1.01
CA GLY A 131 -16.15 -12.29 0.02
C GLY A 131 -17.55 -11.94 -0.49
N GLY A 132 -17.80 -11.83 -1.80
CA GLY A 132 -19.12 -11.44 -2.30
C GLY A 132 -19.33 -11.63 -3.80
N ALA A 133 -18.44 -11.12 -4.65
CA ALA A 133 -18.61 -11.08 -6.11
C ALA A 133 -17.81 -12.17 -6.88
N GLY A 134 -17.13 -13.07 -6.15
CA GLY A 134 -16.22 -14.04 -6.74
C GLY A 134 -14.83 -13.47 -7.04
N PRO A 135 -13.95 -14.19 -7.79
CA PRO A 135 -12.58 -13.74 -8.04
C PRO A 135 -12.55 -12.50 -8.94
N PRO A 136 -11.76 -11.46 -8.59
CA PRO A 136 -11.65 -10.28 -9.41
C PRO A 136 -10.88 -10.56 -10.70
N PRO A 137 -11.06 -9.78 -11.76
CA PRO A 137 -10.20 -9.85 -12.94
C PRO A 137 -8.73 -9.69 -12.56
N ALA A 138 -7.85 -10.55 -13.08
CA ALA A 138 -6.41 -10.52 -12.79
C ALA A 138 -5.78 -9.14 -13.05
N ARG A 139 -6.31 -8.38 -14.01
CA ARG A 139 -5.89 -6.99 -14.30
C ARG A 139 -6.05 -6.04 -13.11
N LEU A 140 -7.13 -6.17 -12.29
CA LEU A 140 -7.31 -5.32 -11.12
C LEU A 140 -6.28 -5.67 -10.04
N MET A 141 -6.00 -6.95 -9.85
CA MET A 141 -4.95 -7.40 -8.95
C MET A 141 -3.57 -6.91 -9.41
N LEU A 142 -3.29 -6.98 -10.73
CA LEU A 142 -2.04 -6.48 -11.30
C LEU A 142 -1.91 -4.96 -11.12
N ALA A 143 -2.95 -4.19 -11.43
CA ALA A 143 -2.94 -2.74 -11.25
C ALA A 143 -2.70 -2.37 -9.78
N ALA A 144 -3.38 -3.02 -8.83
CA ALA A 144 -3.20 -2.80 -7.40
C ALA A 144 -1.79 -3.19 -6.93
N ALA A 145 -1.20 -4.28 -7.44
CA ALA A 145 0.17 -4.67 -7.16
C ALA A 145 1.20 -3.64 -7.67
N LEU A 146 0.97 -3.10 -8.87
CA LEU A 146 1.82 -2.04 -9.45
C LEU A 146 1.72 -0.75 -8.63
N LEU A 147 0.51 -0.34 -8.23
CA LEU A 147 0.29 0.83 -7.37
C LEU A 147 0.91 0.65 -5.99
N GLY A 148 0.77 -0.53 -5.39
CA GLY A 148 1.44 -0.87 -4.13
C GLY A 148 2.96 -0.81 -4.25
N SER A 149 3.51 -1.36 -5.32
CA SER A 149 4.96 -1.28 -5.62
C SER A 149 5.43 0.16 -5.78
N ALA A 150 4.66 1.01 -6.48
CA ALA A 150 4.96 2.43 -6.61
C ALA A 150 4.92 3.14 -5.24
N ALA A 151 3.91 2.83 -4.41
CA ALA A 151 3.80 3.37 -3.06
C ALA A 151 5.01 3.00 -2.19
N HIS A 152 5.58 1.80 -2.33
CA HIS A 152 6.82 1.43 -1.65
C HIS A 152 7.97 2.38 -1.98
N PHE A 153 8.20 2.67 -3.27
CA PHE A 153 9.25 3.62 -3.67
C PHE A 153 8.97 5.03 -3.17
N VAL A 154 7.73 5.51 -3.31
CA VAL A 154 7.31 6.86 -2.89
C VAL A 154 7.46 7.05 -1.38
N ASN A 155 7.05 6.06 -0.59
CA ASN A 155 7.13 6.10 0.87
C ASN A 155 8.57 6.07 1.40
N ALA A 156 9.49 5.43 0.68
CA ALA A 156 10.90 5.39 1.08
C ALA A 156 11.66 6.67 0.76
N LEU A 157 11.22 7.48 -0.22
CA LEU A 157 11.98 8.66 -0.69
C LEU A 157 12.31 9.68 0.40
N PRO A 158 11.40 10.07 1.31
CA PRO A 158 11.70 11.04 2.36
C PRO A 158 12.75 10.55 3.36
N ASP A 159 12.82 9.24 3.56
CA ASP A 159 13.55 8.60 4.64
C ASP A 159 14.87 7.94 4.19
N LEU A 160 15.24 8.04 2.91
CA LEU A 160 16.40 7.35 2.33
C LEU A 160 17.70 7.57 3.11
N ALA A 161 17.96 8.81 3.56
CA ALA A 161 19.19 9.15 4.28
C ALA A 161 19.20 8.56 5.70
N ASP A 162 18.10 8.71 6.43
CA ASP A 162 17.96 8.23 7.82
C ASP A 162 17.94 6.70 7.87
N ASP A 163 17.25 6.07 6.93
CA ASP A 163 17.20 4.62 6.80
C ASP A 163 18.58 4.04 6.46
N ALA A 164 19.32 4.66 5.53
CA ALA A 164 20.68 4.24 5.20
C ALA A 164 21.63 4.37 6.39
N ALA A 165 21.53 5.44 7.17
CA ALA A 165 22.32 5.68 8.38
C ALA A 165 22.02 4.65 9.48
N THR A 166 20.82 4.05 9.48
CA THR A 166 20.38 3.05 10.47
C THR A 166 20.41 1.61 9.95
N GLY A 167 21.00 1.37 8.76
CA GLY A 167 21.24 0.04 8.22
C GLY A 167 20.11 -0.54 7.37
N VAL A 168 19.03 0.21 7.09
CA VAL A 168 17.98 -0.21 6.15
C VAL A 168 18.46 0.07 4.73
N ARG A 169 18.64 -1.00 3.95
CA ARG A 169 19.15 -0.92 2.57
C ARG A 169 18.23 -1.68 1.60
N GLY A 170 16.93 -1.37 1.66
CA GLY A 170 15.93 -1.89 0.74
C GLY A 170 16.20 -1.47 -0.71
N LEU A 171 15.36 -1.93 -1.63
CA LEU A 171 15.51 -1.65 -3.06
C LEU A 171 15.58 -0.14 -3.39
N PRO A 172 14.73 0.75 -2.80
CA PRO A 172 14.83 2.19 -3.05
C PRO A 172 16.19 2.79 -2.65
N HIS A 173 16.77 2.33 -1.53
CA HIS A 173 18.08 2.78 -1.06
C HIS A 173 19.21 2.37 -2.01
N ARG A 174 19.12 1.17 -2.60
CA ARG A 174 20.09 0.66 -3.60
C ARG A 174 20.02 1.41 -4.91
N LEU A 175 18.83 1.84 -5.31
CA LEU A 175 18.61 2.60 -6.54
C LEU A 175 18.90 4.10 -6.39
N GLY A 176 18.73 4.64 -5.18
CA GLY A 176 18.78 6.07 -4.91
C GLY A 176 17.53 6.82 -5.36
N ALA A 177 17.41 8.09 -4.96
CA ALA A 177 16.18 8.88 -5.11
C ALA A 177 15.72 9.02 -6.57
N ALA A 178 16.63 9.34 -7.49
CA ALA A 178 16.27 9.58 -8.90
C ALA A 178 15.70 8.31 -9.58
N LYS A 179 16.39 7.17 -9.43
CA LYS A 179 15.93 5.90 -10.01
C LYS A 179 14.68 5.39 -9.32
N SER A 180 14.53 5.59 -8.01
CA SER A 180 13.32 5.22 -7.26
C SER A 180 12.10 6.04 -7.72
N THR A 181 12.27 7.34 -7.96
CA THR A 181 11.21 8.19 -8.52
C THR A 181 10.84 7.74 -9.94
N ALA A 182 11.82 7.44 -10.78
CA ALA A 182 11.57 6.93 -12.13
C ALA A 182 10.87 5.56 -12.11
N ALA A 183 11.28 4.66 -11.22
CA ALA A 183 10.63 3.36 -11.03
C ALA A 183 9.17 3.53 -10.58
N ALA A 184 8.90 4.40 -9.61
CA ALA A 184 7.54 4.72 -9.18
C ALA A 184 6.69 5.28 -10.32
N ALA A 185 7.23 6.23 -11.11
CA ALA A 185 6.53 6.80 -12.26
C ALA A 185 6.20 5.73 -13.33
N LEU A 186 7.15 4.84 -13.62
CA LEU A 186 6.94 3.74 -14.57
C LEU A 186 5.86 2.77 -14.07
N LEU A 187 5.90 2.39 -12.79
CA LEU A 187 4.92 1.50 -12.19
C LEU A 187 3.50 2.10 -12.22
N VAL A 188 3.36 3.38 -11.89
CA VAL A 188 2.07 4.08 -11.96
C VAL A 188 1.60 4.18 -13.41
N LEU A 189 2.45 4.55 -14.38
CA LEU A 189 2.09 4.60 -15.80
C LEU A 189 1.66 3.22 -16.32
N THR A 190 2.33 2.15 -15.88
CA THR A 190 1.94 0.79 -16.24
C THR A 190 0.59 0.41 -15.62
N ALA A 191 0.31 0.82 -14.38
CA ALA A 191 -0.99 0.65 -13.75
C ALA A 191 -2.09 1.39 -14.53
N SER A 192 -1.83 2.65 -14.92
CA SER A 192 -2.74 3.42 -15.78
C SER A 192 -3.01 2.70 -17.10
N ALA A 193 -2.00 2.12 -17.74
CA ALA A 193 -2.16 1.37 -18.99
C ALA A 193 -3.01 0.10 -18.80
N VAL A 194 -2.81 -0.64 -17.71
CA VAL A 194 -3.60 -1.81 -17.34
C VAL A 194 -5.06 -1.42 -17.10
N LEU A 195 -5.32 -0.30 -16.45
CA LEU A 195 -6.67 0.18 -16.14
C LEU A 195 -7.35 0.86 -17.36
N ALA A 196 -6.59 1.56 -18.19
CA ALA A 196 -7.11 2.28 -19.37
C ALA A 196 -7.80 1.36 -20.39
N GLY A 197 -7.37 0.09 -20.52
CA GLY A 197 -8.05 -0.92 -21.33
C GLY A 197 -9.52 -1.13 -20.95
N VAL A 198 -9.96 -0.55 -19.84
CA VAL A 198 -11.34 -0.64 -19.31
C VAL A 198 -12.08 0.70 -19.38
N SER A 199 -11.36 1.84 -19.23
CA SER A 199 -12.02 3.10 -18.91
C SER A 199 -11.91 4.19 -19.99
N SER A 200 -10.76 4.54 -20.45
CA SER A 200 -10.61 5.61 -21.46
C SER A 200 -9.19 5.78 -21.96
N TRP A 201 -9.03 5.87 -23.28
CA TRP A 201 -7.78 6.19 -23.97
C TRP A 201 -7.23 7.60 -23.67
N VAL A 202 -8.04 8.49 -23.07
CA VAL A 202 -7.64 9.85 -22.69
C VAL A 202 -6.75 9.83 -21.44
N VAL A 203 -6.98 8.88 -20.52
CA VAL A 203 -6.28 8.83 -19.23
C VAL A 203 -4.79 8.54 -19.39
N LEU A 204 -4.44 7.62 -20.29
CA LEU A 204 -3.03 7.23 -20.46
C LEU A 204 -2.15 8.37 -21.00
N PRO A 205 -2.53 9.12 -22.05
CA PRO A 205 -1.78 10.30 -22.47
C PRO A 205 -1.69 11.39 -21.40
N LEU A 206 -2.79 11.60 -20.65
CA LEU A 206 -2.80 12.57 -19.55
C LEU A 206 -1.84 12.16 -18.43
N ALA A 207 -1.87 10.90 -17.99
CA ALA A 207 -0.96 10.36 -17.00
C ALA A 207 0.50 10.49 -17.46
N ALA A 208 0.80 10.13 -18.71
CA ALA A 208 2.13 10.26 -19.28
C ALA A 208 2.60 11.73 -19.34
N ALA A 209 1.71 12.64 -19.70
CA ALA A 209 2.02 14.08 -19.75
C ALA A 209 2.32 14.64 -18.34
N VAL A 210 1.51 14.30 -17.33
CA VAL A 210 1.69 14.72 -15.93
C VAL A 210 3.00 14.16 -15.37
N LEU A 211 3.28 12.87 -15.57
CA LEU A 211 4.51 12.23 -15.11
C LEU A 211 5.74 12.80 -15.84
N GLY A 212 5.66 12.97 -17.16
CA GLY A 212 6.72 13.54 -17.96
C GLY A 212 7.05 14.98 -17.54
N ALA A 213 6.04 15.83 -17.38
CA ALA A 213 6.21 17.19 -16.87
C ALA A 213 6.80 17.19 -15.45
N GLY A 214 6.27 16.34 -14.57
CA GLY A 214 6.77 16.20 -13.20
C GLY A 214 8.23 15.79 -13.12
N LEU A 215 8.66 14.82 -13.93
CA LEU A 215 10.05 14.37 -14.01
C LEU A 215 10.97 15.45 -14.61
N LEU A 216 10.53 16.19 -15.63
CA LEU A 216 11.30 17.25 -16.26
C LEU A 216 11.49 18.44 -15.32
N LEU A 217 10.39 18.91 -14.69
CA LEU A 217 10.43 20.04 -13.75
C LEU A 217 11.09 19.65 -12.42
N GLY A 218 11.02 18.38 -12.06
CA GLY A 218 11.63 17.81 -10.85
C GLY A 218 13.14 17.63 -10.89
N ARG A 219 13.82 17.93 -12.02
CA ARG A 219 15.29 17.83 -12.14
C ARG A 219 16.06 18.83 -11.28
N ARG A 220 15.39 19.87 -10.75
CA ARG A 220 16.04 20.86 -9.88
C ARG A 220 16.34 20.23 -8.51
N PRO A 221 17.54 20.42 -7.92
CA PRO A 221 17.86 19.94 -6.59
C PRO A 221 16.83 20.41 -5.56
N GLY A 222 16.35 19.49 -4.70
CA GLY A 222 15.32 19.77 -3.69
C GLY A 222 13.88 19.87 -4.19
N SER A 223 13.63 19.74 -5.49
CA SER A 223 12.27 19.75 -6.04
C SER A 223 11.49 18.49 -5.65
N ARG A 224 10.23 18.67 -5.21
CA ARG A 224 9.27 17.60 -4.96
C ARG A 224 8.26 17.41 -6.11
N THR A 225 8.45 18.08 -7.24
CA THR A 225 7.49 18.10 -8.36
C THR A 225 7.28 16.69 -8.93
N ALA A 226 8.35 15.93 -9.14
CA ALA A 226 8.27 14.55 -9.61
C ALA A 226 7.51 13.64 -8.62
N PHE A 227 7.76 13.80 -7.32
CA PHE A 227 7.02 13.09 -6.28
C PHE A 227 5.51 13.40 -6.33
N HIS A 228 5.15 14.67 -6.38
CA HIS A 228 3.73 15.07 -6.44
C HIS A 228 3.04 14.59 -7.72
N ALA A 229 3.74 14.58 -8.86
CA ALA A 229 3.19 14.05 -10.12
C ALA A 229 2.89 12.54 -10.01
N VAL A 230 3.81 11.76 -9.43
CA VAL A 230 3.58 10.32 -9.21
C VAL A 230 2.38 10.09 -8.28
N VAL A 231 2.31 10.84 -7.18
CA VAL A 231 1.18 10.73 -6.23
C VAL A 231 -0.14 11.11 -6.89
N LEU A 232 -0.17 12.19 -7.70
CA LEU A 232 -1.38 12.63 -8.40
C LEU A 232 -1.90 11.57 -9.37
N VAL A 233 -1.02 10.99 -10.19
CA VAL A 233 -1.43 9.94 -11.13
C VAL A 233 -1.82 8.65 -10.40
N ALA A 234 -1.13 8.29 -9.30
CA ALA A 234 -1.54 7.16 -8.48
C ALA A 234 -2.93 7.34 -7.86
N LEU A 235 -3.29 8.57 -7.43
CA LEU A 235 -4.64 8.87 -6.95
C LEU A 235 -5.69 8.77 -8.05
N LEU A 236 -5.35 9.22 -9.27
CA LEU A 236 -6.21 9.04 -10.45
C LEU A 236 -6.43 7.55 -10.74
N ASP A 237 -5.38 6.75 -10.72
CA ASP A 237 -5.47 5.30 -10.93
C ASP A 237 -6.32 4.60 -9.86
N VAL A 238 -6.21 5.02 -8.59
CA VAL A 238 -7.09 4.54 -7.52
C VAL A 238 -8.55 4.91 -7.79
N ALA A 239 -8.82 6.14 -8.23
CA ALA A 239 -10.17 6.55 -8.61
C ALA A 239 -10.70 5.72 -9.77
N MET A 240 -9.87 5.42 -10.78
CA MET A 240 -10.22 4.53 -11.89
C MET A 240 -10.49 3.10 -11.42
N LEU A 241 -9.66 2.56 -10.54
CA LEU A 241 -9.83 1.22 -9.96
C LEU A 241 -11.18 1.13 -9.21
N LEU A 242 -11.54 2.16 -8.46
CA LEU A 242 -12.81 2.23 -7.76
C LEU A 242 -14.00 2.39 -8.73
N SER A 243 -13.85 3.20 -9.78
CA SER A 243 -14.93 3.42 -10.78
C SER A 243 -15.17 2.20 -11.65
N THR A 244 -14.11 1.43 -11.95
CA THR A 244 -14.22 0.16 -12.67
C THR A 244 -14.96 -0.88 -11.81
N GLY A 245 -14.72 -0.86 -10.52
CA GLY A 245 -15.36 -1.74 -9.55
C GLY A 245 -15.02 -3.22 -9.73
N ILE A 246 -15.53 -4.02 -8.83
CA ILE A 246 -15.54 -5.48 -8.94
C ILE A 246 -16.93 -5.87 -9.43
N GLN A 247 -17.06 -6.10 -10.73
CA GLN A 247 -18.33 -6.54 -11.32
C GLN A 247 -18.58 -8.01 -10.95
N PRO A 248 -19.76 -8.37 -10.44
CA PRO A 248 -20.16 -9.76 -10.29
C PRO A 248 -20.14 -10.43 -11.66
N SER A 249 -19.49 -11.58 -11.75
CA SER A 249 -19.47 -12.43 -12.94
C SER A 249 -20.78 -13.17 -13.13
#